data_b82e11de2ebac4d23cdb7f0e58960538
#
_entry.id   b82e11de2ebac4d23cdb7f0e58960538
#
_cell.length_a   1.000
_cell.length_b   1.000
_cell.length_c   1.000
_cell.angle_alpha   90.00
_cell.angle_beta   90.00
_cell.angle_gamma   90.00
#
_symmetry.space_group_name_H-M   'P 1'
#
loop_
_entity.id
_entity.type
_entity.pdbx_description
1 polymer ?
#
loop_
_entity_poly.entity_id
_entity_poly.type
_entity_poly.pdbx_seq_one_letter_code
_entity_poly.pdbx_strand_id
1 'polypeptide(L)'
;MKGGLAIKNIINSKVVHSCCILIALLISAYLVYNVVNKNIEGLDNKTASINSTSFCNTFGKDTSNLQKACARLTSNNCQNIGCCVWANGDKCLAGNATGPTYKTDSEGKEINITKYYHMNKCYGKGCV
;
A
#
# COMPACT_ATOMS: atom_id res chain seq x y z
N MET A 1 66.79 -2.40 15.07
CA MET A 1 65.62 -1.89 14.35
C MET A 1 64.58 -2.99 14.16
N LYS A 2 63.80 -3.35 15.20
CA LYS A 2 62.74 -4.39 15.09
C LYS A 2 61.42 -4.03 15.84
N GLY A 3 61.19 -2.76 16.17
CA GLY A 3 59.99 -2.34 16.93
C GLY A 3 58.81 -1.80 16.10
N GLY A 4 58.97 -1.53 14.81
CA GLY A 4 57.98 -0.85 14.00
C GLY A 4 56.85 -1.76 13.43
N LEU A 5 57.10 -3.06 13.30
CA LEU A 5 56.18 -3.99 12.64
C LEU A 5 55.03 -4.44 13.56
N ALA A 6 55.29 -4.57 14.86
CA ALA A 6 54.30 -5.08 15.83
C ALA A 6 53.19 -4.06 16.15
N ILE A 7 53.54 -2.77 16.21
CA ILE A 7 52.57 -1.69 16.47
C ILE A 7 51.61 -1.48 15.28
N LYS A 8 52.14 -1.59 14.06
CA LYS A 8 51.35 -1.47 12.82
C LYS A 8 50.28 -2.60 12.72
N ASN A 9 50.62 -3.81 13.12
CA ASN A 9 49.67 -4.94 13.12
C ASN A 9 48.56 -4.82 14.18
N ILE A 10 48.85 -4.25 15.37
CA ILE A 10 47.87 -4.08 16.44
C ILE A 10 46.86 -2.95 16.11
N ILE A 11 47.34 -1.85 15.57
CA ILE A 11 46.51 -0.72 15.14
C ILE A 11 45.62 -1.17 13.96
N ASN A 12 46.17 -1.92 13.01
CA ASN A 12 45.44 -2.41 11.86
C ASN A 12 44.33 -3.42 12.27
N SER A 13 44.57 -4.25 13.28
CA SER A 13 43.58 -5.20 13.78
C SER A 13 42.36 -4.51 14.42
N LYS A 14 42.54 -3.50 15.26
CA LYS A 14 41.45 -2.75 15.89
C LYS A 14 40.65 -1.92 14.88
N VAL A 15 41.34 -1.28 13.96
CA VAL A 15 40.73 -0.48 12.88
C VAL A 15 39.93 -1.39 11.94
N VAL A 16 40.51 -2.52 11.54
CA VAL A 16 39.81 -3.50 10.69
C VAL A 16 38.57 -4.05 11.39
N HIS A 17 38.65 -4.39 12.68
CA HIS A 17 37.51 -4.88 13.44
C HIS A 17 36.40 -3.82 13.57
N SER A 18 36.76 -2.56 13.81
CA SER A 18 35.80 -1.43 13.85
C SER A 18 35.14 -1.21 12.50
N CYS A 19 35.92 -1.23 11.40
CA CYS A 19 35.40 -1.12 10.04
C CYS A 19 34.43 -2.28 9.69
N CYS A 20 34.76 -3.51 10.07
CA CYS A 20 33.89 -4.65 9.85
C CYS A 20 32.53 -4.52 10.57
N ILE A 21 32.53 -4.02 11.81
CA ILE A 21 31.29 -3.77 12.57
C ILE A 21 30.44 -2.70 11.86
N LEU A 22 31.04 -1.59 11.44
CA LEU A 22 30.32 -0.54 10.73
C LEU A 22 29.72 -1.04 9.40
N ILE A 23 30.49 -1.81 8.64
CA ILE A 23 30.01 -2.41 7.39
C ILE A 23 28.85 -3.37 7.65
N ALA A 24 28.94 -4.20 8.68
CA ALA A 24 27.86 -5.13 9.06
C ALA A 24 26.57 -4.38 9.44
N LEU A 25 26.69 -3.27 10.18
CA LEU A 25 25.54 -2.43 10.54
C LEU A 25 24.93 -1.75 9.30
N LEU A 26 25.73 -1.26 8.38
CA LEU A 26 25.23 -0.66 7.13
C LEU A 26 24.53 -1.71 6.24
N ILE A 27 25.07 -2.91 6.14
CA ILE A 27 24.45 -4.00 5.38
C ILE A 27 23.11 -4.41 6.02
N SER A 28 23.05 -4.53 7.34
CA SER A 28 21.80 -4.87 8.04
C SER A 28 20.75 -3.79 7.86
N ALA A 29 21.10 -2.51 7.98
CA ALA A 29 20.19 -1.40 7.74
C ALA A 29 19.70 -1.37 6.28
N TYR A 30 20.58 -1.63 5.32
CA TYR A 30 20.23 -1.71 3.90
C TYR A 30 19.28 -2.86 3.59
N LEU A 31 19.49 -4.03 4.21
CA LEU A 31 18.59 -5.18 4.04
C LEU A 31 17.20 -4.90 4.62
N VAL A 32 17.13 -4.30 5.81
CA VAL A 32 15.84 -3.89 6.41
C VAL A 32 15.14 -2.87 5.53
N TYR A 33 15.85 -1.87 5.05
CA TYR A 33 15.31 -0.85 4.13
C TYR A 33 14.72 -1.49 2.85
N ASN A 34 15.45 -2.43 2.22
CA ASN A 34 14.96 -3.11 1.03
C ASN A 34 13.75 -4.01 1.31
N VAL A 35 13.71 -4.69 2.47
CA VAL A 35 12.57 -5.54 2.83
C VAL A 35 11.33 -4.67 3.09
N VAL A 36 11.48 -3.55 3.78
CA VAL A 36 10.37 -2.61 4.04
C VAL A 36 9.86 -2.01 2.72
N ASN A 37 10.75 -1.53 1.86
CA ASN A 37 10.35 -0.96 0.56
C ASN A 37 9.70 -2.00 -0.36
N LYS A 38 10.23 -3.22 -0.44
CA LYS A 38 9.59 -4.29 -1.24
C LYS A 38 8.20 -4.67 -0.75
N ASN A 39 7.95 -4.59 0.56
CA ASN A 39 6.61 -4.82 1.11
C ASN A 39 5.65 -3.67 0.80
N ILE A 40 6.16 -2.44 0.58
CA ILE A 40 5.33 -1.29 0.17
C ILE A 40 5.08 -1.32 -1.33
N GLU A 41 6.09 -1.67 -2.15
CA GLU A 41 5.95 -1.76 -3.62
C GLU A 41 5.18 -3.02 -4.07
N GLY A 42 5.10 -4.04 -3.23
CA GLY A 42 4.36 -5.29 -3.53
C GLY A 42 2.84 -5.14 -3.57
N LEU A 43 2.28 -3.98 -3.16
CA LEU A 43 0.84 -3.69 -3.28
C LEU A 43 0.47 -3.03 -4.62
N ASP A 44 1.44 -2.43 -5.34
CA ASP A 44 1.11 -1.58 -6.49
C ASP A 44 1.24 -2.24 -7.86
N ASN A 45 1.87 -3.42 -7.99
CA ASN A 45 2.21 -3.89 -9.35
C ASN A 45 2.01 -5.39 -9.63
N LYS A 46 1.22 -6.09 -8.82
CA LYS A 46 0.70 -7.38 -9.25
C LYS A 46 -0.79 -7.20 -9.56
N THR A 47 -1.15 -7.26 -10.83
CA THR A 47 -2.49 -7.51 -11.35
C THR A 47 -2.96 -8.92 -10.87
N ALA A 48 -2.95 -9.13 -9.57
CA ALA A 48 -3.72 -10.16 -8.94
C ALA A 48 -5.15 -9.62 -8.96
N SER A 49 -5.97 -10.11 -9.86
CA SER A 49 -7.41 -9.86 -9.81
C SER A 49 -7.87 -10.27 -8.41
N ILE A 50 -8.08 -9.26 -7.56
CA ILE A 50 -8.60 -9.49 -6.22
C ILE A 50 -9.94 -10.17 -6.42
N ASN A 51 -10.10 -11.37 -5.85
CA ASN A 51 -11.37 -12.08 -5.97
C ASN A 51 -12.44 -11.28 -5.25
N SER A 52 -13.35 -10.68 -6.01
CA SER A 52 -14.43 -9.81 -5.54
C SER A 52 -15.26 -10.46 -4.43
N THR A 53 -15.63 -11.73 -4.60
CA THR A 53 -16.43 -12.47 -3.62
C THR A 53 -15.67 -12.64 -2.30
N SER A 54 -14.40 -13.03 -2.35
CA SER A 54 -13.57 -13.18 -1.15
C SER A 54 -13.37 -11.85 -0.42
N PHE A 55 -13.10 -10.77 -1.15
CA PHE A 55 -12.93 -9.43 -0.59
C PHE A 55 -14.22 -8.98 0.11
N CYS A 56 -15.35 -9.07 -0.56
CA CYS A 56 -16.64 -8.64 -0.02
C CYS A 56 -17.08 -9.50 1.18
N ASN A 57 -16.82 -10.80 1.18
CA ASN A 57 -17.10 -11.66 2.32
C ASN A 57 -16.23 -11.34 3.55
N THR A 58 -14.98 -10.94 3.32
CA THR A 58 -14.04 -10.60 4.39
C THR A 58 -14.41 -9.27 5.04
N PHE A 59 -14.65 -8.24 4.24
CA PHE A 59 -14.85 -6.88 4.73
C PHE A 59 -16.32 -6.44 4.81
N GLY A 60 -17.24 -7.11 4.13
CA GLY A 60 -18.64 -6.70 4.00
C GLY A 60 -19.49 -6.81 5.27
N LYS A 61 -18.99 -7.50 6.31
CA LYS A 61 -19.71 -7.66 7.59
C LYS A 61 -19.81 -6.36 8.39
N ASP A 62 -18.87 -5.44 8.17
CA ASP A 62 -18.82 -4.13 8.81
C ASP A 62 -18.58 -3.07 7.72
N THR A 63 -19.55 -2.16 7.57
CA THR A 63 -19.52 -1.12 6.54
C THR A 63 -18.35 -0.15 6.71
N SER A 64 -17.93 0.14 7.95
CA SER A 64 -16.77 1.01 8.24
C SER A 64 -15.47 0.35 7.79
N ASN A 65 -15.30 -0.95 8.09
CA ASN A 65 -14.13 -1.71 7.64
C ASN A 65 -14.14 -1.89 6.12
N LEU A 66 -15.30 -2.12 5.52
CA LEU A 66 -15.44 -2.15 4.06
C LEU A 66 -15.03 -0.83 3.42
N GLN A 67 -15.47 0.31 3.97
CA GLN A 67 -15.09 1.63 3.47
C GLN A 67 -13.56 1.83 3.50
N LYS A 68 -12.90 1.46 4.60
CA LYS A 68 -11.44 1.54 4.72
C LYS A 68 -10.71 0.60 3.76
N ALA A 69 -11.26 -0.58 3.51
CA ALA A 69 -10.70 -1.56 2.58
C ALA A 69 -10.86 -1.10 1.13
N CYS A 70 -12.05 -0.62 0.72
CA CYS A 70 -12.27 -0.05 -0.61
C CYS A 70 -11.35 1.15 -0.87
N ALA A 71 -11.19 2.07 0.09
CA ALA A 71 -10.36 3.27 -0.06
C ALA A 71 -8.88 3.00 -0.38
N ARG A 72 -8.41 1.78 -0.18
CA ARG A 72 -7.03 1.35 -0.49
C ARG A 72 -6.89 0.73 -1.89
N LEU A 73 -7.99 0.55 -2.61
CA LEU A 73 -7.97 -0.06 -3.93
C LEU A 73 -7.59 0.94 -5.00
N THR A 74 -6.86 0.48 -6.00
CA THR A 74 -6.65 1.22 -7.24
C THR A 74 -7.95 1.30 -8.03
N SER A 75 -8.05 2.24 -8.96
CA SER A 75 -9.22 2.42 -9.83
C SER A 75 -9.67 1.10 -10.47
N ASN A 76 -8.74 0.37 -11.07
CA ASN A 76 -9.04 -0.89 -11.75
C ASN A 76 -9.57 -1.96 -10.78
N ASN A 77 -8.93 -2.13 -9.63
CA ASN A 77 -9.39 -3.11 -8.64
C ASN A 77 -10.74 -2.71 -8.05
N CYS A 78 -10.94 -1.43 -7.75
CA CYS A 78 -12.21 -0.91 -7.23
C CYS A 78 -13.39 -1.20 -8.15
N GLN A 79 -13.22 -0.96 -9.44
CA GLN A 79 -14.28 -1.16 -10.44
C GLN A 79 -14.64 -2.64 -10.65
N ASN A 80 -13.75 -3.56 -10.27
CA ASN A 80 -13.98 -5.01 -10.39
C ASN A 80 -14.48 -5.67 -9.08
N ILE A 81 -14.62 -4.91 -7.99
CA ILE A 81 -15.10 -5.41 -6.69
C ILE A 81 -16.57 -5.06 -6.51
N GLY A 82 -17.44 -6.07 -6.35
CA GLY A 82 -18.89 -5.90 -6.30
C GLY A 82 -19.44 -5.15 -5.08
N CYS A 83 -18.65 -4.95 -4.03
CA CYS A 83 -19.01 -4.17 -2.84
C CYS A 83 -18.29 -2.83 -2.73
N CYS A 84 -17.63 -2.40 -3.81
CA CYS A 84 -17.00 -1.09 -3.92
C CYS A 84 -17.47 -0.36 -5.19
N VAL A 85 -17.39 0.96 -5.19
CA VAL A 85 -17.68 1.82 -6.34
C VAL A 85 -16.57 2.86 -6.52
N TRP A 86 -16.19 3.13 -7.77
CA TRP A 86 -15.22 4.16 -8.10
C TRP A 86 -15.95 5.46 -8.38
N ALA A 87 -15.96 6.38 -7.43
CA ALA A 87 -16.73 7.62 -7.47
C ALA A 87 -15.95 8.77 -8.11
N ASN A 88 -16.61 9.55 -8.95
CA ASN A 88 -16.12 10.75 -9.64
C ASN A 88 -14.80 10.60 -10.44
N GLY A 89 -14.23 9.39 -10.50
CA GLY A 89 -12.94 9.15 -11.14
C GLY A 89 -11.73 9.31 -10.21
N ASP A 90 -11.92 9.50 -8.91
CA ASP A 90 -10.82 9.77 -7.96
C ASP A 90 -10.83 8.91 -6.69
N LYS A 91 -11.97 8.40 -6.23
CA LYS A 91 -12.09 7.70 -4.94
C LYS A 91 -12.81 6.38 -5.04
N CYS A 92 -12.27 5.37 -4.36
CA CYS A 92 -12.96 4.11 -4.14
C CYS A 92 -13.72 4.13 -2.81
N LEU A 93 -15.01 3.88 -2.86
CA LEU A 93 -15.91 3.90 -1.70
C LEU A 93 -16.64 2.56 -1.57
N ALA A 94 -17.04 2.20 -0.35
CA ALA A 94 -17.97 1.10 -0.15
C ALA A 94 -19.29 1.41 -0.85
N GLY A 95 -19.84 0.43 -1.58
CA GLY A 95 -21.07 0.64 -2.35
C GLY A 95 -21.41 -0.53 -3.25
N ASN A 96 -22.47 -0.37 -4.01
CA ASN A 96 -22.97 -1.37 -4.94
C ASN A 96 -23.57 -0.71 -6.20
N ALA A 97 -24.33 -1.44 -6.99
CA ALA A 97 -24.97 -0.93 -8.21
C ALA A 97 -25.91 0.28 -7.98
N THR A 98 -26.39 0.50 -6.76
CA THR A 98 -27.26 1.65 -6.43
C THR A 98 -26.46 2.88 -5.99
N GLY A 99 -25.14 2.75 -5.82
CA GLY A 99 -24.20 3.82 -5.49
C GLY A 99 -23.41 3.59 -4.21
N PRO A 100 -22.64 4.60 -3.78
CA PRO A 100 -21.87 4.55 -2.56
C PRO A 100 -22.75 4.43 -1.32
N THR A 101 -22.31 3.63 -0.34
CA THR A 101 -22.98 3.48 0.97
C THR A 101 -22.88 4.77 1.79
N TYR A 102 -21.71 5.43 1.74
CA TYR A 102 -21.47 6.70 2.40
C TYR A 102 -21.32 7.82 1.38
N LYS A 103 -21.99 8.94 1.64
CA LYS A 103 -21.88 10.17 0.84
C LYS A 103 -21.06 11.26 1.55
N THR A 104 -20.33 10.85 2.59
CA THR A 104 -19.47 11.75 3.36
C THR A 104 -18.04 11.18 3.37
N ASP A 105 -17.04 12.05 3.45
CA ASP A 105 -15.65 11.64 3.67
C ASP A 105 -15.39 11.30 5.16
N SER A 106 -14.13 11.01 5.49
CA SER A 106 -13.71 10.69 6.85
C SER A 106 -13.86 11.85 7.85
N GLU A 107 -14.04 13.07 7.34
CA GLU A 107 -14.22 14.30 8.11
C GLU A 107 -15.70 14.68 8.27
N GLY A 108 -16.60 13.85 7.71
CA GLY A 108 -18.05 14.10 7.75
C GLY A 108 -18.56 15.10 6.70
N LYS A 109 -17.68 15.54 5.77
CA LYS A 109 -18.06 16.46 4.70
C LYS A 109 -18.76 15.70 3.57
N GLU A 110 -19.84 16.25 3.06
CA GLU A 110 -20.62 15.64 1.97
C GLU A 110 -19.79 15.59 0.68
N ILE A 111 -19.77 14.41 0.05
CA ILE A 111 -19.13 14.18 -1.25
C ILE A 111 -20.21 14.33 -2.32
N ASN A 112 -20.09 15.34 -3.18
CA ASN A 112 -20.96 15.48 -4.35
C ASN A 112 -20.59 14.44 -5.40
N ILE A 113 -21.41 13.38 -5.52
CA ILE A 113 -21.18 12.28 -6.45
C ILE A 113 -22.03 12.50 -7.70
N THR A 114 -21.35 12.83 -8.80
CA THR A 114 -21.99 13.05 -10.11
C THR A 114 -22.01 11.80 -10.97
N LYS A 115 -21.00 10.93 -10.81
CA LYS A 115 -20.89 9.63 -11.47
C LYS A 115 -20.14 8.62 -10.61
N TYR A 116 -20.40 7.34 -10.83
CA TYR A 116 -19.59 6.26 -10.25
C TYR A 116 -19.55 5.06 -11.18
N TYR A 117 -18.52 4.25 -11.04
CA TYR A 117 -18.37 2.98 -11.74
C TYR A 117 -18.53 1.83 -10.77
N HIS A 118 -19.33 0.84 -11.15
CA HIS A 118 -19.50 -0.41 -10.45
C HIS A 118 -19.49 -1.55 -11.44
N MET A 119 -18.62 -2.55 -11.23
CA MET A 119 -18.42 -3.68 -12.14
C MET A 119 -18.21 -3.22 -13.60
N ASN A 120 -17.31 -2.23 -13.77
CA ASN A 120 -16.98 -1.58 -15.05
C ASN A 120 -18.14 -0.88 -15.77
N LYS A 121 -19.28 -0.69 -15.11
CA LYS A 121 -20.42 0.04 -15.67
C LYS A 121 -20.52 1.41 -15.01
N CYS A 122 -20.69 2.45 -15.83
CA CYS A 122 -20.88 3.82 -15.35
C CYS A 122 -22.33 4.10 -14.97
N TYR A 123 -22.54 4.82 -13.88
CA TYR A 123 -23.82 5.28 -13.36
C TYR A 123 -23.77 6.75 -12.99
N GLY A 124 -24.88 7.47 -13.16
CA GLY A 124 -25.02 8.88 -12.81
C GLY A 124 -25.04 9.82 -14.01
N LYS A 125 -25.27 11.12 -13.74
CA LYS A 125 -25.43 12.15 -14.77
C LYS A 125 -24.12 12.49 -15.52
N GLY A 126 -22.97 12.15 -14.93
CA GLY A 126 -21.66 12.38 -15.51
C GLY A 126 -21.12 11.23 -16.36
N CYS A 127 -21.94 10.23 -16.71
CA CYS A 127 -21.59 9.15 -17.63
C CYS A 127 -21.91 9.60 -19.06
N VAL A 128 -20.92 9.51 -19.95
CA VAL A 128 -21.02 9.82 -21.39
C VAL A 128 -20.95 8.52 -22.16
#